data_5188aff63980718f25886bcee2e8226b
#
_entry.id   5188aff63980718f25886bcee2e8226b
#
_cell.length_a   1.000
_cell.length_b   1.000
_cell.length_c   1.000
_cell.angle_alpha   90.00
_cell.angle_beta   90.00
_cell.angle_gamma   90.00
#
_symmetry.space_group_name_H-M   'P 1'
#
loop_
_entity.id
_entity.type
_entity.pdbx_description
1 polymer ?
#
loop_
_entity_poly.entity_id
_entity_poly.type
_entity_poly.pdbx_seq_one_letter_code
_entity_poly.pdbx_strand_id
1 'polypeptide(L)'
;GLEMPPYRILGACNPLFASRAIAAEPQIGALLPCNVVVRQDASGQVRVEVMDPNAVLTLVERSDIVEIANEVRGLLMQALDRV
;
A
#
# COMPACT_ATOMS: atom_id res chain seq x y z
N GLY A 1 18.42 -3.10 22.86
CA GLY A 1 17.66 -3.37 21.67
C GLY A 1 18.48 -4.03 20.57
N LEU A 2 17.79 -4.42 19.54
CA LEU A 2 18.43 -5.00 18.37
C LEU A 2 19.00 -3.89 17.49
N GLU A 3 20.24 -4.07 17.05
CA GLU A 3 20.84 -3.18 16.07
C GLU A 3 20.38 -3.61 14.67
N MET A 4 19.78 -2.69 13.94
CA MET A 4 19.36 -2.92 12.56
C MET A 4 19.52 -1.63 11.77
N PRO A 5 19.67 -1.72 10.44
CA PRO A 5 19.68 -0.53 9.59
C PRO A 5 18.38 0.27 9.74
N PRO A 6 18.42 1.56 9.42
CA PRO A 6 17.20 2.39 9.46
C PRO A 6 16.05 1.76 8.67
N TYR A 7 14.88 1.77 9.26
CA TYR A 7 13.69 1.13 8.70
C TYR A 7 12.45 1.90 9.15
N ARG A 8 11.60 2.31 8.21
CA ARG A 8 10.36 3.00 8.51
C ARG A 8 9.21 2.40 7.73
N ILE A 9 8.08 2.25 8.40
CA ILE A 9 6.83 1.79 7.79
C ILE A 9 5.84 2.93 7.88
N LEU A 10 5.34 3.38 6.73
CA LEU A 10 4.38 4.46 6.63
C LEU A 10 3.05 3.90 6.11
N GLY A 11 1.95 4.39 6.68
CA GLY A 11 0.63 4.08 6.16
C GLY A 11 0.25 5.09 5.07
N ALA A 12 -0.07 4.60 3.88
CA ALA A 12 -0.55 5.43 2.78
C ALA A 12 -2.01 5.12 2.53
N CYS A 13 -2.88 6.12 2.68
CA CYS A 13 -4.31 5.96 2.49
C CYS A 13 -4.89 7.17 1.78
N ASN A 14 -5.64 6.92 0.69
CA ASN A 14 -6.47 7.94 0.07
C ASN A 14 -7.87 7.80 0.65
N PRO A 15 -8.38 8.80 1.42
CA PRO A 15 -9.67 8.67 2.09
C PRO A 15 -10.84 8.44 1.14
N LEU A 16 -10.79 9.01 -0.07
CA LEU A 16 -11.84 8.81 -1.06
C LEU A 16 -11.93 7.35 -1.49
N PHE A 17 -10.80 6.75 -1.87
CA PHE A 17 -10.76 5.35 -2.29
C PHE A 17 -11.03 4.41 -1.11
N ALA A 18 -10.50 4.72 0.07
CA ALA A 18 -10.75 3.94 1.27
C ALA A 18 -12.24 3.92 1.63
N SER A 19 -12.92 5.06 1.55
CA SER A 19 -14.34 5.13 1.86
C SER A 19 -15.19 4.34 0.85
N ARG A 20 -14.82 4.37 -0.44
CA ARG A 20 -15.48 3.56 -1.47
C ARG A 20 -15.31 2.06 -1.20
N ALA A 21 -14.11 1.64 -0.84
CA ALA A 21 -13.81 0.25 -0.54
C ALA A 21 -14.57 -0.22 0.71
N ILE A 22 -14.58 0.57 1.77
CA ILE A 22 -15.26 0.25 3.02
C ILE A 22 -16.79 0.21 2.80
N ALA A 23 -17.33 1.11 1.97
CA ALA A 23 -18.77 1.09 1.65
C ALA A 23 -19.15 -0.19 0.90
N ALA A 24 -18.28 -0.67 0.01
CA ALA A 24 -18.52 -1.91 -0.76
C ALA A 24 -18.34 -3.16 0.11
N GLU A 25 -17.32 -3.16 0.97
CA GLU A 25 -17.00 -4.29 1.84
C GLU A 25 -16.47 -3.78 3.18
N PRO A 26 -17.32 -3.65 4.22
CA PRO A 26 -16.89 -3.04 5.48
C PRO A 26 -15.71 -3.71 6.17
N GLN A 27 -15.47 -5.00 5.93
CA GLN A 27 -14.38 -5.73 6.56
C GLN A 27 -13.01 -5.41 5.93
N ILE A 28 -13.00 -4.73 4.78
CA ILE A 28 -11.76 -4.46 4.06
C ILE A 28 -10.81 -3.56 4.85
N GLY A 29 -11.31 -2.86 5.86
CA GLY A 29 -10.48 -2.06 6.75
C GLY A 29 -9.30 -2.82 7.37
N ALA A 30 -9.45 -4.14 7.53
CA ALA A 30 -8.39 -5.00 8.03
C ALA A 30 -7.19 -5.07 7.06
N LEU A 31 -7.40 -4.74 5.78
CA LEU A 31 -6.36 -4.75 4.75
C LEU A 31 -5.83 -3.34 4.44
N LEU A 32 -6.27 -2.34 5.18
CA LEU A 32 -5.86 -0.95 5.00
C LEU A 32 -5.06 -0.48 6.22
N PRO A 33 -4.23 0.56 6.08
CA PRO A 33 -3.83 1.24 4.84
C PRO A 33 -2.78 0.45 4.05
N CYS A 34 -2.44 0.94 2.85
CA CYS A 34 -1.30 0.41 2.11
C CYS A 34 -0.01 0.85 2.77
N ASN A 35 0.86 -0.10 3.05
CA ASN A 35 2.14 0.21 3.70
C ASN A 35 3.17 0.64 2.66
N VAL A 36 3.96 1.65 3.03
CA VAL A 36 5.15 2.08 2.30
C VAL A 36 6.34 1.87 3.22
N VAL A 37 7.31 1.11 2.77
CA VAL A 37 8.52 0.83 3.53
C VAL A 37 9.66 1.68 2.98
N VAL A 38 10.32 2.41 3.86
CA VAL A 38 11.56 3.14 3.54
C VAL A 38 12.65 2.54 4.40
N ARG A 39 13.63 1.91 3.77
CA ARG A 39 14.68 1.21 4.50
C ARG A 39 16.04 1.34 3.83
N GLN A 40 17.10 1.19 4.62
CA GLN A 40 18.44 1.04 4.12
C GLN A 40 18.76 -0.45 4.03
N ASP A 41 19.20 -0.92 2.86
CA ASP A 41 19.54 -2.32 2.67
C ASP A 41 20.98 -2.64 3.14
N ALA A 42 21.37 -3.89 3.02
CA ALA A 42 22.69 -4.35 3.46
C ALA A 42 23.84 -3.67 2.71
N SER A 43 23.60 -3.16 1.50
CA SER A 43 24.63 -2.44 0.72
C SER A 43 24.70 -0.95 1.06
N GLY A 44 23.81 -0.46 1.93
CA GLY A 44 23.73 0.95 2.31
C GLY A 44 22.80 1.78 1.42
N GLN A 45 22.16 1.17 0.43
CA GLN A 45 21.20 1.88 -0.43
C GLN A 45 19.86 2.04 0.28
N VAL A 46 19.24 3.21 0.07
CA VAL A 46 17.89 3.47 0.54
C VAL A 46 16.90 2.94 -0.50
N ARG A 47 15.96 2.11 -0.03
CA ARG A 47 14.89 1.54 -0.87
C ARG A 47 13.54 2.04 -0.41
N VAL A 48 12.67 2.32 -1.37
CA VAL A 48 11.27 2.62 -1.13
C VAL A 48 10.45 1.50 -1.76
N GLU A 49 9.68 0.81 -0.94
CA GLU A 49 8.92 -0.36 -1.37
C GLU A 49 7.46 -0.16 -1.00
N VAL A 50 6.55 -0.48 -1.91
CA VAL A 50 5.12 -0.38 -1.66
C VAL A 50 4.47 -1.73 -1.92
N MET A 51 3.40 -2.00 -1.16
CA MET A 51 2.57 -3.16 -1.38
C MET A 51 1.73 -2.95 -2.65
N ASP A 52 1.59 -4.01 -3.47
CA ASP A 52 0.68 -3.96 -4.61
C ASP A 52 -0.76 -4.13 -4.09
N PRO A 53 -1.62 -3.11 -4.22
CA PRO A 53 -3.00 -3.21 -3.75
C PRO A 53 -3.77 -4.36 -4.42
N ASN A 54 -3.47 -4.68 -5.67
CA ASN A 54 -4.14 -5.77 -6.37
C ASN A 54 -3.85 -7.13 -5.71
N ALA A 55 -2.63 -7.34 -5.22
CA ALA A 55 -2.26 -8.59 -4.58
C ALA A 55 -3.02 -8.83 -3.27
N VAL A 56 -3.35 -7.76 -2.55
CA VAL A 56 -4.01 -7.84 -1.24
C VAL A 56 -5.53 -7.75 -1.39
N LEU A 57 -6.03 -6.78 -2.14
CA LEU A 57 -7.47 -6.52 -2.22
C LEU A 57 -8.21 -7.55 -3.08
N THR A 58 -7.53 -8.31 -3.93
CA THR A 58 -8.13 -9.42 -4.66
C THR A 58 -8.57 -10.57 -3.75
N LEU A 59 -8.07 -10.62 -2.51
CA LEU A 59 -8.56 -11.59 -1.53
C LEU A 59 -10.05 -11.43 -1.23
N VAL A 60 -10.62 -10.27 -1.52
CA VAL A 60 -12.05 -9.99 -1.29
C VAL A 60 -12.93 -10.54 -2.41
N GLU A 61 -12.37 -10.83 -3.58
CA GLU A 61 -13.08 -11.43 -4.74
C GLU A 61 -14.31 -10.62 -5.20
N ARG A 62 -14.19 -9.29 -5.23
CA ARG A 62 -15.23 -8.39 -5.73
C ARG A 62 -14.68 -7.51 -6.84
N SER A 63 -15.42 -7.41 -7.96
CA SER A 63 -14.96 -6.63 -9.11
C SER A 63 -14.83 -5.13 -8.82
N ASP A 64 -15.72 -4.57 -8.00
CA ASP A 64 -15.65 -3.16 -7.59
C ASP A 64 -14.42 -2.87 -6.72
N ILE A 65 -14.03 -3.81 -5.87
CA ILE A 65 -12.80 -3.70 -5.07
C ILE A 65 -11.56 -3.80 -5.98
N VAL A 66 -11.58 -4.68 -6.96
CA VAL A 66 -10.47 -4.81 -7.93
C VAL A 66 -10.28 -3.51 -8.72
N GLU A 67 -11.37 -2.84 -9.13
CA GLU A 67 -11.29 -1.55 -9.79
C GLU A 67 -10.63 -0.49 -8.89
N ILE A 68 -11.03 -0.41 -7.63
CA ILE A 68 -10.44 0.51 -6.66
C ILE A 68 -8.96 0.21 -6.48
N ALA A 69 -8.60 -1.07 -6.36
CA ALA A 69 -7.21 -1.50 -6.23
C ALA A 69 -6.36 -1.06 -7.43
N ASN A 70 -6.91 -1.18 -8.65
CA ASN A 70 -6.23 -0.74 -9.86
C ASN A 70 -5.97 0.77 -9.87
N GLU A 71 -6.94 1.57 -9.43
CA GLU A 71 -6.78 3.02 -9.33
C GLU A 71 -5.72 3.41 -8.31
N VAL A 72 -5.75 2.78 -7.14
CA VAL A 72 -4.76 3.03 -6.08
C VAL A 72 -3.37 2.61 -6.53
N ARG A 73 -3.26 1.45 -7.20
CA ARG A 73 -1.98 0.97 -7.74
C ARG A 73 -1.38 1.98 -8.72
N GLY A 74 -2.22 2.55 -9.60
CA GLY A 74 -1.77 3.57 -10.54
C GLY A 74 -1.21 4.80 -9.85
N LEU A 75 -1.87 5.27 -8.78
CA LEU A 75 -1.40 6.42 -8.00
C LEU A 75 -0.08 6.10 -7.28
N LEU A 76 0.06 4.90 -6.72
CA LEU A 76 1.30 4.49 -6.05
C LEU A 76 2.47 4.40 -7.04
N MET A 77 2.24 3.87 -8.23
CA MET A 77 3.27 3.80 -9.27
C MET A 77 3.72 5.20 -9.71
N GLN A 78 2.78 6.15 -9.85
CA GLN A 78 3.11 7.54 -10.15
C GLN A 78 3.94 8.17 -9.04
N ALA A 79 3.62 7.90 -7.79
CA ALA A 79 4.36 8.41 -6.65
C ALA A 79 5.79 7.85 -6.62
N LEU A 80 5.96 6.55 -6.89
CA LEU A 80 7.27 5.91 -6.94
C LEU A 80 8.15 6.49 -8.07
N ASP A 81 7.56 6.81 -9.21
CA ASP A 81 8.31 7.37 -10.34
C ASP A 81 8.90 8.75 -10.05
N ARG A 82 8.43 9.42 -9.00
CA ARG A 82 8.90 10.75 -8.59
C ARG A 82 9.95 10.73 -7.48
N VAL A 83 10.29 9.55 -7.02
CA VAL A 83 11.25 9.37 -5.91
C VAL A 83 12.69 9.19 -6.41
#